data_73839b21531d535a815ccb81ad1e266b
#
_entry.id   73839b21531d535a815ccb81ad1e266b
#
_cell.length_a   1.000
_cell.length_b   1.000
_cell.length_c   1.000
_cell.angle_alpha   90.00
_cell.angle_beta   90.00
_cell.angle_gamma   90.00
#
_symmetry.space_group_name_H-M   'P 1'
#
loop_
_entity.id
_entity.type
_entity.pdbx_description
1 polymer ?
#
loop_
_entity_poly.entity_id
_entity_poly.type
_entity_poly.pdbx_seq_one_letter_code
_entity_poly.pdbx_strand_id
1 'polypeptide(L)'
;PYNGCVGISGAIVDIVNRFDPEVDVVVSGHTHNAYNCVINNMLVTSAASFGRIVTDVDLTIDRATGEVVSMSANNNIVTRDVPQDSFMTALIAKYNAIAAPLANRVIGSITATITRTTNAAGESALGDVIADAQFDATNDPGFGDAVVAFMNPGGIRADLTYAGSPAGEGDGNVTYGESFTVQPFGNSLVTMTLTGAQIDTLLEQQFNGCGTQNANRILQVSAGFTYSWSLAAPACNKVDIASIMINGVPINPVGTYRVTVNSFLADGGDNFLVLRDGTNRL
;
A
#
# COMPACT_ATOMS: atom_id res chain seq x y z
N PRO A 1 19.11 -3.03 -12.51
CA PRO A 1 18.91 -4.01 -13.59
C PRO A 1 17.91 -5.06 -13.13
N TYR A 2 16.90 -5.39 -13.97
CA TYR A 2 15.81 -6.31 -13.63
C TYR A 2 16.24 -7.79 -13.52
N ASN A 3 17.45 -8.12 -13.94
CA ASN A 3 18.13 -9.41 -13.71
C ASN A 3 19.26 -9.29 -12.66
N GLY A 4 19.32 -8.19 -11.93
CA GLY A 4 20.37 -7.96 -10.95
C GLY A 4 20.03 -8.51 -9.58
N CYS A 5 21.10 -8.75 -8.79
CA CYS A 5 21.01 -9.21 -7.40
C CYS A 5 21.83 -8.35 -6.43
N VAL A 6 22.50 -7.32 -6.93
CA VAL A 6 23.40 -6.50 -6.10
C VAL A 6 22.62 -5.78 -5.03
N GLY A 7 22.99 -6.02 -3.75
CA GLY A 7 22.38 -5.38 -2.59
C GLY A 7 21.01 -5.94 -2.22
N ILE A 8 20.66 -7.16 -2.65
CA ILE A 8 19.41 -7.80 -2.21
C ILE A 8 19.39 -7.87 -0.68
N SER A 9 18.29 -7.43 -0.08
CA SER A 9 18.12 -7.36 1.37
C SER A 9 16.63 -7.40 1.74
N GLY A 10 16.35 -7.43 3.04
CA GLY A 10 14.98 -7.43 3.56
C GLY A 10 14.37 -8.82 3.68
N ALA A 11 13.06 -8.87 3.86
CA ALA A 11 12.33 -10.07 4.25
C ALA A 11 12.56 -11.30 3.36
N ILE A 12 12.79 -11.10 2.05
CA ILE A 12 13.01 -12.23 1.13
C ILE A 12 14.28 -13.03 1.51
N VAL A 13 15.34 -12.35 1.93
CA VAL A 13 16.59 -13.01 2.33
C VAL A 13 16.37 -13.82 3.60
N ASP A 14 15.69 -13.25 4.59
CA ASP A 14 15.39 -13.92 5.85
C ASP A 14 14.45 -15.10 5.68
N ILE A 15 13.49 -15.02 4.75
CA ILE A 15 12.56 -16.10 4.42
C ILE A 15 13.30 -17.24 3.76
N VAL A 16 14.07 -16.96 2.70
CA VAL A 16 14.77 -17.98 1.93
C VAL A 16 15.82 -18.70 2.79
N ASN A 17 16.52 -17.98 3.67
CA ASN A 17 17.51 -18.59 4.57
C ASN A 17 16.90 -19.57 5.60
N ARG A 18 15.58 -19.61 5.75
CA ARG A 18 14.86 -20.53 6.64
C ARG A 18 14.18 -21.68 5.90
N PHE A 19 14.23 -21.71 4.58
CA PHE A 19 13.68 -22.81 3.81
C PHE A 19 14.53 -24.06 3.93
N ASP A 20 13.86 -25.19 3.75
CA ASP A 20 14.52 -26.49 3.65
C ASP A 20 15.45 -26.50 2.44
N PRO A 21 16.69 -27.08 2.55
CA PRO A 21 17.61 -27.21 1.42
C PRO A 21 17.06 -27.98 0.21
N GLU A 22 15.98 -28.74 0.36
CA GLU A 22 15.27 -29.42 -0.73
C GLU A 22 14.53 -28.45 -1.67
N VAL A 23 14.42 -27.16 -1.30
CA VAL A 23 13.84 -26.13 -2.15
C VAL A 23 14.87 -25.58 -3.11
N ASP A 24 14.67 -25.76 -4.41
CA ASP A 24 15.60 -25.25 -5.45
C ASP A 24 15.25 -23.85 -5.93
N VAL A 25 13.94 -23.56 -6.12
CA VAL A 25 13.47 -22.33 -6.75
C VAL A 25 12.41 -21.65 -5.91
N VAL A 26 12.55 -20.34 -5.72
CA VAL A 26 11.59 -19.46 -5.03
C VAL A 26 11.11 -18.38 -6.00
N VAL A 27 9.82 -18.41 -6.32
CA VAL A 27 9.15 -17.33 -7.07
C VAL A 27 8.50 -16.40 -6.08
N SER A 28 8.89 -15.13 -6.08
CA SER A 28 8.41 -14.11 -5.15
C SER A 28 7.66 -12.99 -5.87
N GLY A 29 6.97 -12.15 -5.09
CA GLY A 29 6.18 -11.04 -5.61
C GLY A 29 5.88 -9.99 -4.54
N HIS A 30 4.73 -9.33 -4.64
CA HIS A 30 4.18 -8.33 -3.72
C HIS A 30 4.93 -7.00 -3.68
N THR A 31 6.26 -6.98 -3.64
CA THR A 31 7.06 -5.75 -3.51
C THR A 31 7.19 -4.98 -4.83
N HIS A 32 6.70 -5.54 -5.95
CA HIS A 32 6.83 -5.00 -7.30
C HIS A 32 8.28 -4.77 -7.77
N ASN A 33 9.25 -5.38 -7.09
CA ASN A 33 10.65 -5.36 -7.49
C ASN A 33 10.95 -6.42 -8.54
N ALA A 34 11.98 -6.18 -9.36
CA ALA A 34 12.50 -7.17 -10.29
C ALA A 34 13.92 -7.57 -9.86
N TYR A 35 14.14 -8.85 -9.72
CA TYR A 35 15.47 -9.41 -9.45
C TYR A 35 15.55 -10.87 -9.86
N ASN A 36 16.78 -11.33 -9.96
CA ASN A 36 17.13 -12.71 -10.26
C ASN A 36 18.40 -13.02 -9.46
N CYS A 37 18.26 -13.78 -8.40
CA CYS A 37 19.27 -13.99 -7.38
C CYS A 37 19.50 -15.47 -7.10
N VAL A 38 20.68 -15.79 -6.57
CA VAL A 38 20.91 -17.04 -5.84
C VAL A 38 21.12 -16.67 -4.37
N ILE A 39 20.28 -17.18 -3.50
CA ILE A 39 20.32 -16.99 -2.06
C ILE A 39 20.30 -18.37 -1.42
N ASN A 40 21.28 -18.68 -0.58
CA ASN A 40 21.39 -19.98 0.08
C ASN A 40 21.26 -21.19 -0.89
N ASN A 41 21.91 -21.12 -2.06
CA ASN A 41 21.87 -22.05 -3.19
C ASN A 41 20.51 -22.18 -3.88
N MET A 42 19.48 -21.44 -3.49
CA MET A 42 18.18 -21.40 -4.14
C MET A 42 18.10 -20.30 -5.18
N LEU A 43 17.51 -20.58 -6.34
CA LEU A 43 17.21 -19.55 -7.34
C LEU A 43 16.00 -18.77 -6.88
N VAL A 44 16.14 -17.45 -6.69
CA VAL A 44 15.10 -16.55 -6.16
C VAL A 44 14.78 -15.48 -7.16
N THR A 45 13.54 -15.45 -7.66
CA THR A 45 13.14 -14.55 -8.75
C THR A 45 11.97 -13.66 -8.35
N SER A 46 11.87 -12.48 -8.99
CA SER A 46 10.70 -11.60 -8.94
C SER A 46 10.60 -10.82 -10.25
N ALA A 47 9.41 -10.72 -10.82
CA ALA A 47 9.11 -10.19 -12.15
C ALA A 47 8.42 -8.81 -12.13
N ALA A 48 8.74 -7.94 -11.16
CA ALA A 48 8.13 -6.62 -11.01
C ALA A 48 6.59 -6.70 -10.86
N SER A 49 5.83 -6.00 -11.72
CA SER A 49 4.37 -5.93 -11.64
C SER A 49 3.74 -5.62 -12.99
N PHE A 50 2.43 -5.84 -13.10
CA PHE A 50 1.59 -5.47 -14.26
C PHE A 50 1.98 -6.16 -15.57
N GLY A 51 2.56 -7.36 -15.52
CA GLY A 51 2.95 -8.11 -16.72
C GLY A 51 4.06 -7.45 -17.56
N ARG A 52 4.86 -6.55 -16.97
CA ARG A 52 5.96 -5.87 -17.67
C ARG A 52 7.20 -6.76 -17.88
N ILE A 53 7.30 -7.81 -17.09
CA ILE A 53 8.41 -8.78 -17.13
C ILE A 53 7.80 -10.17 -17.04
N VAL A 54 8.39 -11.12 -17.75
CA VAL A 54 8.16 -12.56 -17.63
C VAL A 54 9.49 -13.20 -17.25
N THR A 55 9.50 -13.94 -16.14
CA THR A 55 10.66 -14.74 -15.75
C THR A 55 10.61 -16.07 -16.47
N ASP A 56 11.66 -16.37 -17.22
CA ASP A 56 11.91 -17.68 -17.82
C ASP A 56 12.88 -18.45 -16.92
N VAL A 57 12.50 -19.66 -16.49
CA VAL A 57 13.26 -20.48 -15.55
C VAL A 57 13.58 -21.83 -16.23
N ASP A 58 14.86 -22.10 -16.43
CA ASP A 58 15.37 -23.36 -16.96
C ASP A 58 15.88 -24.26 -15.84
N LEU A 59 15.38 -25.47 -15.78
CA LEU A 59 15.79 -26.51 -14.83
C LEU A 59 16.28 -27.74 -15.57
N THR A 60 17.43 -28.26 -15.17
CA THR A 60 17.87 -29.60 -15.56
C THR A 60 17.67 -30.56 -14.40
N ILE A 61 16.89 -31.61 -14.61
CA ILE A 61 16.53 -32.60 -13.58
C ILE A 61 17.17 -33.94 -13.93
N ASP A 62 17.86 -34.53 -12.97
CA ASP A 62 18.31 -35.93 -13.09
C ASP A 62 17.08 -36.86 -12.97
N ARG A 63 16.83 -37.65 -14.02
CA ARG A 63 15.68 -38.52 -14.09
C ARG A 63 15.75 -39.73 -13.14
N ALA A 64 16.93 -40.07 -12.68
CA ALA A 64 17.12 -41.24 -11.79
C ALA A 64 16.87 -40.87 -10.32
N THR A 65 17.26 -39.64 -9.94
CA THR A 65 17.14 -39.15 -8.55
C THR A 65 15.97 -38.20 -8.35
N GLY A 66 15.53 -37.52 -9.40
CA GLY A 66 14.54 -36.43 -9.31
C GLY A 66 15.14 -35.07 -8.93
N GLU A 67 16.45 -35.04 -8.70
CA GLU A 67 17.16 -33.85 -8.23
C GLU A 67 17.38 -32.82 -9.34
N VAL A 68 17.34 -31.52 -8.99
CA VAL A 68 17.73 -30.41 -9.86
C VAL A 68 19.26 -30.30 -9.89
N VAL A 69 19.86 -30.59 -11.04
CA VAL A 69 21.33 -30.55 -11.23
C VAL A 69 21.83 -29.21 -11.74
N SER A 70 20.98 -28.42 -12.38
CA SER A 70 21.26 -27.02 -12.72
C SER A 70 19.99 -26.19 -12.84
N MET A 71 20.10 -24.90 -12.55
CA MET A 71 19.01 -23.94 -12.64
C MET A 71 19.52 -22.59 -13.13
N SER A 72 18.73 -21.93 -13.96
CA SER A 72 18.95 -20.57 -14.38
C SER A 72 17.65 -19.81 -14.58
N ALA A 73 17.66 -18.50 -14.48
CA ALA A 73 16.50 -17.68 -14.78
C ALA A 73 16.88 -16.40 -15.53
N ASN A 74 15.95 -15.93 -16.36
CA ASN A 74 16.06 -14.66 -17.02
C ASN A 74 14.74 -13.90 -16.97
N ASN A 75 14.78 -12.66 -16.51
CA ASN A 75 13.68 -11.72 -16.55
C ASN A 75 13.62 -11.05 -17.92
N ASN A 76 12.66 -11.43 -18.74
CA ASN A 76 12.44 -10.90 -20.08
C ASN A 76 11.45 -9.74 -20.04
N ILE A 77 11.81 -8.59 -20.61
CA ILE A 77 10.90 -7.45 -20.74
C ILE A 77 9.82 -7.79 -21.76
N VAL A 78 8.55 -7.61 -21.35
CA VAL A 78 7.41 -7.73 -22.27
C VAL A 78 7.36 -6.49 -23.14
N THR A 79 7.61 -6.67 -24.43
CA THR A 79 7.55 -5.61 -25.43
C THR A 79 6.16 -5.51 -26.05
N ARG A 80 5.90 -4.44 -26.81
CA ARG A 80 4.60 -4.22 -27.50
C ARG A 80 4.73 -4.32 -29.02
N ASP A 81 5.77 -4.95 -29.51
CA ASP A 81 6.10 -5.12 -30.93
C ASP A 81 5.65 -6.46 -31.50
N VAL A 82 5.02 -7.30 -30.68
CA VAL A 82 4.38 -8.55 -31.10
C VAL A 82 2.87 -8.36 -31.25
N PRO A 83 2.22 -9.11 -32.18
CA PRO A 83 0.75 -9.10 -32.29
C PRO A 83 0.07 -9.50 -30.98
N GLN A 84 -1.04 -8.82 -30.67
CA GLN A 84 -1.85 -9.20 -29.49
C GLN A 84 -2.51 -10.56 -29.72
N ASP A 85 -2.54 -11.39 -28.70
CA ASP A 85 -3.29 -12.64 -28.69
C ASP A 85 -4.78 -12.36 -28.89
N SER A 86 -5.39 -12.96 -29.90
CA SER A 86 -6.78 -12.68 -30.28
C SER A 86 -7.79 -13.18 -29.23
N PHE A 87 -7.49 -14.31 -28.57
CA PHE A 87 -8.35 -14.85 -27.51
C PHE A 87 -8.33 -13.93 -26.27
N MET A 88 -7.14 -13.52 -25.83
CA MET A 88 -7.02 -12.59 -24.71
C MET A 88 -7.63 -11.23 -25.00
N THR A 89 -7.48 -10.72 -26.24
CA THR A 89 -8.11 -9.47 -26.68
C THR A 89 -9.64 -9.57 -26.58
N ALA A 90 -10.23 -10.66 -27.06
CA ALA A 90 -11.67 -10.89 -26.98
C ALA A 90 -12.15 -11.06 -25.52
N LEU A 91 -11.39 -11.76 -24.70
CA LEU A 91 -11.69 -11.95 -23.27
C LEU A 91 -11.70 -10.60 -22.53
N ILE A 92 -10.66 -9.77 -22.74
CA ILE A 92 -10.57 -8.42 -22.16
C ILE A 92 -11.75 -7.56 -22.63
N ALA A 93 -12.06 -7.56 -23.91
CA ALA A 93 -13.18 -6.78 -24.45
C ALA A 93 -14.53 -7.19 -23.82
N LYS A 94 -14.75 -8.49 -23.60
CA LYS A 94 -15.95 -9.00 -22.93
C LYS A 94 -16.08 -8.46 -21.50
N TYR A 95 -15.02 -8.52 -20.70
CA TYR A 95 -15.08 -8.04 -19.32
C TYR A 95 -15.13 -6.52 -19.22
N ASN A 96 -14.44 -5.81 -20.12
CA ASN A 96 -14.54 -4.35 -20.22
C ASN A 96 -15.98 -3.90 -20.52
N ALA A 97 -16.70 -4.59 -21.41
CA ALA A 97 -18.09 -4.27 -21.69
C ALA A 97 -19.01 -4.43 -20.47
N ILE A 98 -18.72 -5.41 -19.60
CA ILE A 98 -19.46 -5.62 -18.35
C ILE A 98 -19.11 -4.55 -17.30
N ALA A 99 -17.83 -4.21 -17.18
CA ALA A 99 -17.35 -3.26 -16.17
C ALA A 99 -17.62 -1.78 -16.53
N ALA A 100 -17.63 -1.43 -17.83
CA ALA A 100 -17.70 -0.05 -18.29
C ALA A 100 -18.88 0.78 -17.72
N PRO A 101 -20.12 0.27 -17.59
CA PRO A 101 -21.21 1.06 -17.03
C PRO A 101 -20.96 1.55 -15.59
N LEU A 102 -20.23 0.77 -14.80
CA LEU A 102 -19.84 1.16 -13.46
C LEU A 102 -18.54 1.97 -13.47
N ALA A 103 -17.51 1.48 -14.16
CA ALA A 103 -16.19 2.10 -14.18
C ALA A 103 -16.21 3.52 -14.73
N ASN A 104 -17.01 3.75 -15.80
CA ASN A 104 -17.08 5.05 -16.48
C ASN A 104 -18.08 6.02 -15.83
N ARG A 105 -18.76 5.63 -14.75
CA ARG A 105 -19.69 6.53 -14.07
C ARG A 105 -18.92 7.65 -13.39
N VAL A 106 -19.21 8.90 -13.76
CA VAL A 106 -18.68 10.09 -13.07
C VAL A 106 -19.24 10.12 -11.63
N ILE A 107 -18.36 10.24 -10.65
CA ILE A 107 -18.69 10.24 -9.22
C ILE A 107 -18.30 11.55 -8.53
N GLY A 108 -17.53 12.42 -9.19
CA GLY A 108 -17.10 13.69 -8.68
C GLY A 108 -16.32 14.49 -9.70
N SER A 109 -15.73 15.59 -9.25
CA SER A 109 -14.87 16.43 -10.08
C SER A 109 -13.75 17.07 -9.28
N ILE A 110 -12.64 17.37 -9.95
CA ILE A 110 -11.46 18.06 -9.40
C ILE A 110 -11.12 19.27 -10.29
N THR A 111 -10.54 20.31 -9.73
CA THR A 111 -10.15 21.52 -10.45
C THR A 111 -8.67 21.52 -10.88
N ALA A 112 -7.90 20.57 -10.35
CA ALA A 112 -6.49 20.35 -10.66
C ALA A 112 -6.11 18.91 -10.31
N THR A 113 -5.00 18.41 -10.85
CA THR A 113 -4.45 17.11 -10.48
C THR A 113 -4.13 17.06 -8.98
N ILE A 114 -4.60 16.01 -8.29
CA ILE A 114 -4.31 15.76 -6.88
C ILE A 114 -3.34 14.58 -6.81
N THR A 115 -2.11 14.84 -6.33
CA THR A 115 -1.04 13.84 -6.37
C THR A 115 -0.85 13.14 -5.03
N ARG A 116 -0.32 11.93 -5.09
CA ARG A 116 0.19 11.17 -3.95
C ARG A 116 1.66 11.49 -3.62
N THR A 117 2.27 12.42 -4.34
CA THR A 117 3.64 12.87 -4.04
C THR A 117 3.65 13.58 -2.70
N THR A 118 4.51 13.09 -1.80
CA THR A 118 4.60 13.62 -0.44
C THR A 118 5.46 14.88 -0.37
N ASN A 119 5.08 15.77 0.54
CA ASN A 119 5.90 16.89 0.98
C ASN A 119 7.03 16.44 1.93
N ALA A 120 7.80 17.39 2.49
CA ALA A 120 8.88 17.10 3.43
C ALA A 120 8.42 16.46 4.75
N ALA A 121 7.16 16.67 5.13
CA ALA A 121 6.55 16.04 6.30
C ALA A 121 6.01 14.63 6.02
N GLY A 122 6.03 14.18 4.77
CA GLY A 122 5.52 12.87 4.37
C GLY A 122 4.02 12.84 4.04
N GLU A 123 3.35 13.98 4.04
CA GLU A 123 1.93 14.12 3.65
C GLU A 123 1.79 14.33 2.15
N SER A 124 0.69 13.89 1.59
CA SER A 124 0.31 14.12 0.19
C SER A 124 -1.12 14.66 0.11
N ALA A 125 -1.36 15.59 -0.83
CA ALA A 125 -2.69 16.17 -1.01
C ALA A 125 -3.77 15.10 -1.26
N LEU A 126 -3.45 14.03 -2.01
CA LEU A 126 -4.39 12.95 -2.24
C LEU A 126 -4.62 12.10 -0.98
N GLY A 127 -3.59 11.94 -0.16
CA GLY A 127 -3.70 11.22 1.11
C GLY A 127 -4.63 11.93 2.08
N ASP A 128 -4.52 13.26 2.17
CA ASP A 128 -5.37 14.08 3.03
C ASP A 128 -6.83 14.04 2.54
N VAL A 129 -7.07 14.16 1.23
CA VAL A 129 -8.43 13.99 0.63
C VAL A 129 -9.04 12.63 0.97
N ILE A 130 -8.24 11.54 0.92
CA ILE A 130 -8.75 10.21 1.27
C ILE A 130 -9.05 10.12 2.77
N ALA A 131 -8.17 10.64 3.62
CA ALA A 131 -8.40 10.66 5.07
C ALA A 131 -9.64 11.49 5.42
N ASP A 132 -9.85 12.64 4.77
CA ASP A 132 -11.04 13.46 4.92
C ASP A 132 -12.30 12.71 4.48
N ALA A 133 -12.26 12.01 3.36
CA ALA A 133 -13.40 11.21 2.88
C ALA A 133 -13.74 10.06 3.84
N GLN A 134 -12.73 9.40 4.43
CA GLN A 134 -12.93 8.37 5.46
C GLN A 134 -13.53 8.97 6.74
N PHE A 135 -13.07 10.15 7.14
CA PHE A 135 -13.60 10.89 8.26
C PHE A 135 -15.07 11.30 8.02
N ASP A 136 -15.36 11.91 6.88
CA ASP A 136 -16.71 12.35 6.50
C ASP A 136 -17.72 11.20 6.49
N ALA A 137 -17.29 10.02 6.05
CA ALA A 137 -18.15 8.83 6.03
C ALA A 137 -18.45 8.24 7.43
N THR A 138 -17.75 8.67 8.49
CA THR A 138 -17.78 8.02 9.81
C THR A 138 -17.89 8.99 10.99
N ASN A 139 -17.98 10.30 10.74
CA ASN A 139 -18.04 11.32 11.80
C ASN A 139 -19.46 11.59 12.29
N ASP A 140 -20.47 11.22 11.53
CA ASP A 140 -21.87 11.43 11.91
C ASP A 140 -22.27 10.60 13.14
N PRO A 141 -23.17 11.13 14.01
CA PRO A 141 -23.68 10.42 15.18
C PRO A 141 -24.28 9.07 14.83
N GLY A 142 -23.75 8.00 15.44
CA GLY A 142 -24.21 6.62 15.22
C GLY A 142 -23.60 5.94 13.98
N PHE A 143 -22.79 6.63 13.20
CA PHE A 143 -22.05 6.06 12.06
C PHE A 143 -20.56 5.86 12.36
N GLY A 144 -20.18 5.92 13.63
CA GLY A 144 -18.81 5.71 14.08
C GLY A 144 -18.34 6.79 15.05
N ASP A 145 -18.93 7.98 15.00
CA ASP A 145 -18.62 9.14 15.86
C ASP A 145 -17.13 9.52 15.81
N ALA A 146 -16.48 9.33 14.66
CA ALA A 146 -15.07 9.56 14.49
C ALA A 146 -14.71 11.04 14.70
N VAL A 147 -13.54 11.29 15.30
CA VAL A 147 -12.97 12.64 15.46
C VAL A 147 -11.72 12.84 14.62
N VAL A 148 -11.17 11.77 14.05
CA VAL A 148 -10.03 11.76 13.12
C VAL A 148 -10.02 10.48 12.30
N ALA A 149 -9.47 10.54 11.09
CA ALA A 149 -9.17 9.38 10.27
C ALA A 149 -7.70 9.35 9.85
N PHE A 150 -7.18 8.13 9.68
CA PHE A 150 -5.79 7.89 9.26
C PHE A 150 -5.76 6.98 8.04
N MET A 151 -4.96 7.36 7.03
CA MET A 151 -4.75 6.59 5.82
C MET A 151 -3.27 6.23 5.64
N ASN A 152 -2.96 4.96 5.37
CA ASN A 152 -1.59 4.54 5.07
C ASN A 152 -1.18 4.91 3.65
N PRO A 153 0.06 5.39 3.44
CA PRO A 153 0.55 5.81 2.12
C PRO A 153 0.58 4.66 1.11
N GLY A 154 0.81 3.42 1.57
CA GLY A 154 0.80 2.22 0.72
C GLY A 154 -0.57 1.91 0.11
N GLY A 155 -1.65 2.41 0.68
CA GLY A 155 -3.00 2.28 0.17
C GLY A 155 -3.35 3.25 -0.98
N ILE A 156 -2.46 4.17 -1.35
CA ILE A 156 -2.67 5.17 -2.41
C ILE A 156 -1.84 4.78 -3.63
N ARG A 157 -2.47 4.26 -4.68
CA ARG A 157 -1.79 3.57 -5.78
C ARG A 157 -1.61 4.39 -7.05
N ALA A 158 -2.41 5.42 -7.26
CA ALA A 158 -2.35 6.33 -8.41
C ALA A 158 -2.68 7.76 -7.97
N ASP A 159 -2.38 8.73 -8.81
CA ASP A 159 -2.84 10.11 -8.67
C ASP A 159 -4.25 10.25 -9.25
N LEU A 160 -5.00 11.26 -8.80
CA LEU A 160 -6.19 11.75 -9.51
C LEU A 160 -5.74 12.83 -10.49
N THR A 161 -5.75 12.53 -11.78
CA THR A 161 -5.27 13.45 -12.82
C THR A 161 -6.41 14.31 -13.36
N TYR A 162 -6.19 15.63 -13.47
CA TYR A 162 -7.17 16.55 -14.04
C TYR A 162 -7.34 16.35 -15.54
N ALA A 163 -6.21 16.26 -16.25
CA ALA A 163 -6.20 16.07 -17.70
C ALA A 163 -6.23 14.58 -18.04
N GLY A 164 -7.13 14.21 -18.91
CA GLY A 164 -7.33 12.83 -19.35
C GLY A 164 -8.78 12.42 -19.18
N SER A 165 -9.32 11.81 -20.20
CA SER A 165 -10.72 11.37 -20.24
C SER A 165 -10.75 9.97 -20.82
N PRO A 166 -10.28 8.94 -20.09
CA PRO A 166 -10.14 7.58 -20.64
C PRO A 166 -11.49 6.97 -21.05
N ALA A 167 -12.59 7.43 -20.45
CA ALA A 167 -13.95 7.04 -20.78
C ALA A 167 -14.72 8.09 -21.61
N GLY A 168 -14.09 9.22 -21.94
CA GLY A 168 -14.72 10.35 -22.65
C GLY A 168 -15.51 11.29 -21.75
N GLU A 169 -15.27 11.26 -20.43
CA GLU A 169 -15.99 12.01 -19.39
C GLU A 169 -15.66 13.52 -19.38
N GLY A 170 -14.54 13.92 -19.98
CA GLY A 170 -14.02 15.31 -19.98
C GLY A 170 -13.09 15.58 -18.82
N ASP A 171 -12.13 16.49 -19.04
CA ASP A 171 -11.12 16.88 -18.06
C ASP A 171 -11.74 17.33 -16.74
N GLY A 172 -11.13 16.92 -15.63
CA GLY A 172 -11.55 17.25 -14.29
C GLY A 172 -12.71 16.43 -13.74
N ASN A 173 -13.44 15.69 -14.55
CA ASN A 173 -14.40 14.70 -14.06
C ASN A 173 -13.66 13.47 -13.55
N VAL A 174 -14.11 12.94 -12.42
CA VAL A 174 -13.55 11.73 -11.79
C VAL A 174 -14.53 10.59 -11.93
N THR A 175 -14.11 9.51 -12.56
CA THR A 175 -14.90 8.29 -12.70
C THR A 175 -14.70 7.34 -11.52
N TYR A 176 -15.63 6.40 -11.34
CA TYR A 176 -15.47 5.32 -10.36
C TYR A 176 -14.21 4.49 -10.63
N GLY A 177 -13.88 4.23 -11.90
CA GLY A 177 -12.69 3.48 -12.29
C GLY A 177 -11.38 4.17 -11.88
N GLU A 178 -11.31 5.50 -12.01
CA GLU A 178 -10.16 6.29 -11.55
C GLU A 178 -10.05 6.26 -10.04
N SER A 179 -11.13 6.49 -9.30
CA SER A 179 -11.16 6.36 -7.85
C SER A 179 -10.75 4.96 -7.39
N PHE A 180 -11.26 3.91 -8.04
CA PHE A 180 -10.85 2.53 -7.77
C PHE A 180 -9.36 2.30 -8.07
N THR A 181 -8.81 2.95 -9.09
CA THR A 181 -7.37 2.84 -9.40
C THR A 181 -6.50 3.50 -8.32
N VAL A 182 -7.00 4.57 -7.69
CA VAL A 182 -6.34 5.22 -6.54
C VAL A 182 -6.30 4.27 -5.34
N GLN A 183 -7.40 3.60 -5.01
CA GLN A 183 -7.53 2.67 -3.89
C GLN A 183 -8.12 1.32 -4.35
N PRO A 184 -7.35 0.47 -5.08
CA PRO A 184 -7.86 -0.77 -5.69
C PRO A 184 -8.00 -1.92 -4.70
N PHE A 185 -8.49 -1.65 -3.50
CA PHE A 185 -8.64 -2.62 -2.42
C PHE A 185 -10.09 -2.76 -2.00
N GLY A 186 -10.46 -3.94 -1.56
CA GLY A 186 -11.78 -4.22 -0.97
C GLY A 186 -11.84 -3.94 0.53
N ASN A 187 -11.12 -2.93 1.02
CA ASN A 187 -11.16 -2.56 2.43
C ASN A 187 -12.50 -1.93 2.81
N SER A 188 -13.01 -2.27 3.99
CA SER A 188 -14.06 -1.51 4.67
C SER A 188 -13.43 -0.43 5.56
N LEU A 189 -14.23 0.56 5.97
CA LEU A 189 -13.86 1.48 7.03
C LEU A 189 -14.13 0.81 8.38
N VAL A 190 -13.23 1.05 9.32
CA VAL A 190 -13.35 0.56 10.70
C VAL A 190 -13.17 1.75 11.63
N THR A 191 -14.17 2.04 12.44
CA THR A 191 -14.03 2.98 13.55
C THR A 191 -13.73 2.23 14.84
N MET A 192 -12.85 2.80 15.66
CA MET A 192 -12.46 2.21 16.93
C MET A 192 -12.16 3.29 17.96
N THR A 193 -12.17 2.91 19.23
CA THR A 193 -11.74 3.79 20.32
C THR A 193 -10.28 3.53 20.66
N LEU A 194 -9.48 4.57 20.62
CA LEU A 194 -8.08 4.59 21.11
C LEU A 194 -7.96 5.62 22.24
N THR A 195 -7.02 5.38 23.17
CA THR A 195 -6.56 6.42 24.10
C THR A 195 -5.62 7.39 23.40
N GLY A 196 -5.42 8.59 23.98
CA GLY A 196 -4.43 9.53 23.46
C GLY A 196 -3.01 8.95 23.46
N ALA A 197 -2.66 8.14 24.43
CA ALA A 197 -1.37 7.42 24.46
C ALA A 197 -1.28 6.36 23.34
N GLN A 198 -2.37 5.71 22.95
CA GLN A 198 -2.37 4.80 21.81
C GLN A 198 -2.27 5.55 20.48
N ILE A 199 -2.85 6.75 20.37
CA ILE A 199 -2.67 7.61 19.19
C ILE A 199 -1.20 8.05 19.06
N ASP A 200 -0.56 8.45 20.15
CA ASP A 200 0.88 8.73 20.15
C ASP A 200 1.69 7.51 19.69
N THR A 201 1.41 6.34 20.24
CA THR A 201 2.05 5.07 19.83
C THR A 201 1.81 4.78 18.34
N LEU A 202 0.61 5.05 17.82
CA LEU A 202 0.28 4.90 16.39
C LEU A 202 1.19 5.79 15.53
N LEU A 203 1.37 7.04 15.94
CA LEU A 203 2.24 7.98 15.23
C LEU A 203 3.72 7.61 15.35
N GLU A 204 4.16 7.05 16.46
CA GLU A 204 5.52 6.54 16.61
C GLU A 204 5.79 5.30 15.74
N GLN A 205 4.78 4.43 15.55
CA GLN A 205 4.87 3.29 14.64
C GLN A 205 4.98 3.66 13.15
N GLN A 206 4.93 4.93 12.79
CA GLN A 206 5.23 5.41 11.43
C GLN A 206 6.72 5.31 11.08
N PHE A 207 7.60 5.23 12.07
CA PHE A 207 9.03 5.38 11.88
C PHE A 207 9.78 4.07 12.00
N ASN A 208 10.70 3.86 11.06
CA ASN A 208 11.61 2.72 11.08
C ASN A 208 12.31 2.59 12.44
N GLY A 209 12.34 1.37 12.97
CA GLY A 209 12.98 1.02 14.24
C GLY A 209 12.06 1.16 15.47
N CYS A 210 10.81 1.61 15.30
CA CYS A 210 9.85 1.57 16.40
C CYS A 210 9.06 0.25 16.37
N GLY A 211 9.23 -0.57 17.39
CA GLY A 211 8.66 -1.90 17.46
C GLY A 211 9.10 -2.78 16.28
N THR A 212 8.15 -3.29 15.53
CA THR A 212 8.40 -4.11 14.33
C THR A 212 8.48 -3.29 13.04
N GLN A 213 8.39 -1.95 13.11
CA GLN A 213 8.39 -1.10 11.92
C GLN A 213 9.76 -1.11 11.23
N ASN A 214 9.78 -1.46 9.96
CA ASN A 214 10.98 -1.64 9.15
C ASN A 214 11.17 -0.58 8.04
N ALA A 215 10.27 0.39 7.98
CA ALA A 215 10.34 1.52 7.04
C ALA A 215 9.59 2.73 7.61
N ASN A 216 9.87 3.92 7.10
CA ASN A 216 9.04 5.09 7.40
C ASN A 216 7.75 5.03 6.56
N ARG A 217 6.60 5.13 7.23
CA ARG A 217 5.26 5.11 6.64
C ARG A 217 4.39 6.17 7.29
N ILE A 218 4.54 7.42 6.84
CA ILE A 218 3.80 8.54 7.42
C ILE A 218 2.32 8.40 7.07
N LEU A 219 1.48 8.33 8.09
CA LEU A 219 0.02 8.29 7.92
C LEU A 219 -0.47 9.64 7.42
N GLN A 220 -1.38 9.61 6.46
CA GLN A 220 -2.11 10.78 6.02
C GLN A 220 -3.28 10.98 6.98
N VAL A 221 -3.57 12.22 7.34
CA VAL A 221 -4.50 12.53 8.42
C VAL A 221 -5.66 13.39 7.92
N SER A 222 -6.83 13.24 8.53
CA SER A 222 -7.96 14.11 8.20
C SER A 222 -7.78 15.51 8.75
N ALA A 223 -8.47 16.47 8.13
CA ALA A 223 -8.43 17.88 8.51
C ALA A 223 -8.74 18.06 10.01
N GLY A 224 -8.02 19.00 10.64
CA GLY A 224 -8.13 19.27 12.07
C GLY A 224 -7.21 18.45 12.96
N PHE A 225 -6.54 17.42 12.45
CA PHE A 225 -5.52 16.70 13.18
C PHE A 225 -4.12 17.22 12.83
N THR A 226 -3.33 17.58 13.83
CA THR A 226 -1.96 18.09 13.62
C THR A 226 -1.02 17.54 14.68
N TYR A 227 0.26 17.37 14.34
CA TYR A 227 1.31 16.98 15.24
C TYR A 227 2.70 17.36 14.67
N SER A 228 3.72 17.32 15.51
CA SER A 228 5.11 17.58 15.14
C SER A 228 5.99 16.37 15.45
N TRP A 229 6.97 16.12 14.60
CA TRP A 229 7.91 15.04 14.77
C TRP A 229 9.33 15.40 14.29
N SER A 230 10.34 14.64 14.73
CA SER A 230 11.73 14.82 14.32
C SER A 230 12.40 13.49 14.00
N LEU A 231 12.95 13.35 12.79
CA LEU A 231 13.75 12.16 12.43
C LEU A 231 15.01 11.99 13.30
N ALA A 232 15.57 13.08 13.84
CA ALA A 232 16.76 13.06 14.67
C ALA A 232 16.50 12.51 16.08
N ALA A 233 15.23 12.46 16.52
CA ALA A 233 14.85 11.91 17.80
C ALA A 233 15.01 10.37 17.84
N PRO A 234 15.16 9.75 19.02
CA PRO A 234 15.27 8.30 19.16
C PRO A 234 14.08 7.55 18.56
N ALA A 235 14.25 6.27 18.24
CA ALA A 235 13.14 5.41 17.81
C ALA A 235 12.08 5.33 18.93
N CYS A 236 10.80 5.30 18.53
CA CYS A 236 9.63 5.37 19.40
C CYS A 236 9.59 6.60 20.34
N ASN A 237 10.24 7.68 19.96
CA ASN A 237 10.17 8.98 20.63
C ASN A 237 10.45 10.11 19.62
N LYS A 238 9.87 9.99 18.44
CA LYS A 238 10.04 10.97 17.35
C LYS A 238 8.92 12.00 17.30
N VAL A 239 7.77 11.67 17.86
CA VAL A 239 6.59 12.54 17.93
C VAL A 239 6.63 13.33 19.23
N ASP A 240 6.35 14.62 19.15
CA ASP A 240 6.10 15.42 20.36
C ASP A 240 4.61 15.25 20.73
N ILE A 241 4.34 14.44 21.73
CA ILE A 241 2.99 14.13 22.22
C ILE A 241 2.22 15.42 22.60
N ALA A 242 2.91 16.45 23.09
CA ALA A 242 2.28 17.71 23.46
C ALA A 242 1.82 18.54 22.23
N SER A 243 2.35 18.20 21.06
CA SER A 243 1.97 18.84 19.79
C SER A 243 0.78 18.18 19.10
N ILE A 244 0.33 16.99 19.56
CA ILE A 244 -0.79 16.30 18.95
C ILE A 244 -2.09 17.02 19.30
N MET A 245 -2.79 17.50 18.28
CA MET A 245 -4.03 18.27 18.44
C MET A 245 -5.14 17.73 17.57
N ILE A 246 -6.35 17.76 18.09
CA ILE A 246 -7.60 17.54 17.35
C ILE A 246 -8.40 18.83 17.39
N ASN A 247 -8.62 19.46 16.24
CA ASN A 247 -9.32 20.75 16.11
C ASN A 247 -8.72 21.85 17.02
N GLY A 248 -7.38 21.88 17.13
CA GLY A 248 -6.65 22.84 17.96
C GLY A 248 -6.67 22.55 19.46
N VAL A 249 -7.25 21.42 19.88
CA VAL A 249 -7.26 20.99 21.28
C VAL A 249 -6.21 19.89 21.46
N PRO A 250 -5.22 20.07 22.38
CA PRO A 250 -4.23 19.03 22.67
C PRO A 250 -4.89 17.74 23.15
N ILE A 251 -4.38 16.59 22.68
CA ILE A 251 -4.91 15.31 23.14
C ILE A 251 -4.54 15.07 24.63
N ASN A 252 -5.47 14.43 25.33
CA ASN A 252 -5.20 13.93 26.67
C ASN A 252 -4.74 12.46 26.57
N PRO A 253 -3.53 12.10 27.04
CA PRO A 253 -3.02 10.73 26.93
C PRO A 253 -3.95 9.65 27.52
N VAL A 254 -4.72 9.98 28.56
CA VAL A 254 -5.69 9.07 29.18
C VAL A 254 -7.13 9.26 28.66
N GLY A 255 -7.35 10.27 27.83
CA GLY A 255 -8.62 10.49 27.14
C GLY A 255 -8.87 9.46 26.06
N THR A 256 -10.10 9.25 25.65
CA THR A 256 -10.49 8.32 24.60
C THR A 256 -11.02 9.07 23.38
N TYR A 257 -10.67 8.58 22.20
CA TYR A 257 -10.97 9.19 20.91
C TYR A 257 -11.48 8.13 19.94
N ARG A 258 -12.52 8.46 19.20
CA ARG A 258 -12.99 7.62 18.09
C ARG A 258 -12.17 7.93 16.85
N VAL A 259 -11.51 6.92 16.30
CA VAL A 259 -10.67 7.05 15.10
C VAL A 259 -11.16 6.15 13.99
N THR A 260 -10.98 6.57 12.74
CA THR A 260 -11.29 5.76 11.57
C THR A 260 -10.02 5.39 10.82
N VAL A 261 -9.95 4.14 10.41
CA VAL A 261 -8.92 3.58 9.53
C VAL A 261 -9.57 2.59 8.56
N ASN A 262 -8.85 2.20 7.49
CA ASN A 262 -9.29 1.07 6.68
C ASN A 262 -9.05 -0.27 7.41
N SER A 263 -9.76 -1.33 6.99
CA SER A 263 -9.70 -2.65 7.64
C SER A 263 -8.31 -3.27 7.63
N PHE A 264 -7.48 -3.02 6.61
CA PHE A 264 -6.09 -3.47 6.58
C PHE A 264 -5.27 -2.87 7.74
N LEU A 265 -5.39 -1.56 7.98
CA LEU A 265 -4.75 -0.90 9.12
C LEU A 265 -5.33 -1.38 10.45
N ALA A 266 -6.66 -1.51 10.56
CA ALA A 266 -7.33 -1.95 11.78
C ALA A 266 -6.81 -3.31 12.27
N ASP A 267 -6.39 -4.18 11.35
CA ASP A 267 -5.81 -5.49 11.64
C ASP A 267 -4.27 -5.46 11.81
N GLY A 268 -3.68 -4.26 11.94
CA GLY A 268 -2.25 -4.04 12.17
C GLY A 268 -1.41 -4.11 10.90
N GLY A 269 -2.01 -3.87 9.74
CA GLY A 269 -1.30 -3.74 8.47
C GLY A 269 -0.21 -2.68 8.52
N ASP A 270 0.80 -2.80 7.66
CA ASP A 270 1.98 -1.92 7.63
C ASP A 270 2.72 -1.80 8.98
N ASN A 271 2.56 -2.79 9.88
CA ASN A 271 3.11 -2.83 11.24
C ASN A 271 2.56 -1.78 12.23
N PHE A 272 1.36 -1.25 11.98
CA PHE A 272 0.63 -0.41 12.92
C PHE A 272 -0.11 -1.25 13.97
N LEU A 273 0.64 -1.98 14.78
CA LEU A 273 0.11 -3.03 15.66
C LEU A 273 -0.78 -2.50 16.77
N VAL A 274 -0.58 -1.26 17.22
CA VAL A 274 -1.40 -0.62 18.26
C VAL A 274 -2.89 -0.54 17.87
N LEU A 275 -3.21 -0.53 16.57
CA LEU A 275 -4.60 -0.52 16.10
C LEU A 275 -5.35 -1.82 16.44
N ARG A 276 -4.64 -2.93 16.70
CA ARG A 276 -5.25 -4.18 17.17
C ARG A 276 -5.85 -4.05 18.56
N ASP A 277 -5.33 -3.12 19.37
CA ASP A 277 -5.77 -2.88 20.74
C ASP A 277 -6.98 -1.93 20.80
N GLY A 278 -7.42 -1.40 19.65
CA GLY A 278 -8.60 -0.55 19.54
C GLY A 278 -9.87 -1.27 19.96
N THR A 279 -10.66 -0.63 20.81
CA THR A 279 -11.92 -1.16 21.35
C THR A 279 -13.14 -0.57 20.63
N ASN A 280 -14.33 -1.13 20.88
CA ASN A 280 -15.60 -0.67 20.28
C ASN A 280 -15.51 -0.51 18.77
N ARG A 281 -14.98 -1.52 18.08
CA ARG A 281 -14.88 -1.52 16.61
C ARG A 281 -16.26 -1.62 15.97
N LEU A 282 -16.50 -0.80 14.96
CA LEU A 282 -17.67 -0.81 14.08
C LEU A 282 -17.22 -0.95 12.64
#